data_707e328b14ee7e31f09dceb1277ee771
#
_entry.id   707e328b14ee7e31f09dceb1277ee771
#
_cell.length_a   1.000
_cell.length_b   1.000
_cell.length_c   1.000
_cell.angle_alpha   90.00
_cell.angle_beta   90.00
_cell.angle_gamma   90.00
#
_symmetry.space_group_name_H-M   'P 1'
#
loop_
_entity.id
_entity.type
_entity.pdbx_description
1 polymer ?
#
loop_
_entity_poly.entity_id
_entity_poly.type
_entity_poly.pdbx_seq_one_letter_code
_entity_poly.pdbx_strand_id
1 'polypeptide(L)'
;MTISGDAIRDELGHYLSRLWRYALVLSHRRDVADDLVQATCLRALERAAQFTSGSHLDRWLFSILHSIWLNEVRAQHLRQGQGCMAAEELGDADNGEQPVWLHEVMRHVSRLPTAQRNTLFLVYVEGLSYREAAKVLAVQIGTVMSRLAAARLALADDRPLANDGPHRKDRHPAPLPPARR
;
A
#
# COMPACT_ATOMS: atom_id res chain seq x y z
N MET A 1 -7.77 20.29 -20.07
CA MET A 1 -7.77 19.41 -21.26
C MET A 1 -7.92 17.98 -20.77
N THR A 2 -8.87 17.23 -21.31
CA THR A 2 -9.09 15.82 -20.97
C THR A 2 -8.06 15.00 -21.74
N ILE A 3 -7.38 14.07 -21.08
CA ILE A 3 -6.46 13.15 -21.77
C ILE A 3 -7.30 12.13 -22.55
N SER A 4 -6.87 11.81 -23.78
CA SER A 4 -7.48 10.73 -24.57
C SER A 4 -7.28 9.39 -23.87
N GLY A 5 -8.25 8.49 -23.98
CA GLY A 5 -8.13 7.12 -23.47
C GLY A 5 -6.89 6.39 -24.01
N ASP A 6 -6.45 6.76 -25.22
CA ASP A 6 -5.24 6.19 -25.83
C ASP A 6 -3.96 6.61 -25.07
N ALA A 7 -3.87 7.86 -24.64
CA ALA A 7 -2.71 8.32 -23.87
C ALA A 7 -2.62 7.63 -22.49
N ILE A 8 -3.77 7.34 -21.84
CA ILE A 8 -3.78 6.55 -20.60
C ILE A 8 -3.35 5.11 -20.89
N ARG A 9 -3.83 4.52 -22.00
CA ARG A 9 -3.46 3.15 -22.40
C ARG A 9 -1.96 3.00 -22.59
N ASP A 10 -1.32 3.96 -23.23
CA ASP A 10 0.12 3.93 -23.51
C ASP A 10 0.94 4.02 -22.22
N GLU A 11 0.45 4.77 -21.23
CA GLU A 11 1.15 4.93 -19.95
C GLU A 11 0.86 3.81 -18.95
N LEU A 12 -0.28 3.12 -19.01
CA LEU A 12 -0.68 2.10 -18.02
C LEU A 12 0.40 1.04 -17.80
N GLY A 13 1.11 0.63 -18.87
CA GLY A 13 2.17 -0.37 -18.79
C GLY A 13 3.25 -0.04 -17.75
N HIS A 14 3.59 1.24 -17.61
CA HIS A 14 4.61 1.70 -16.65
C HIS A 14 4.18 1.57 -15.18
N TYR A 15 2.88 1.47 -14.93
CA TYR A 15 2.34 1.40 -13.56
C TYR A 15 1.94 -0.01 -13.12
N LEU A 16 1.89 -1.00 -14.03
CA LEU A 16 1.40 -2.35 -13.73
C LEU A 16 2.12 -2.98 -12.53
N SER A 17 3.45 -2.95 -12.51
CA SER A 17 4.24 -3.53 -11.42
C SER A 17 3.99 -2.83 -10.08
N ARG A 18 3.78 -1.52 -10.08
CA ARG A 18 3.47 -0.72 -8.88
C ARG A 18 2.08 -1.06 -8.36
N LEU A 19 1.09 -1.11 -9.26
CA LEU A 19 -0.30 -1.48 -8.94
C LEU A 19 -0.35 -2.90 -8.39
N TRP A 20 0.37 -3.83 -9.02
CA TRP A 20 0.41 -5.23 -8.58
C TRP A 20 0.97 -5.38 -7.17
N ARG A 21 2.09 -4.71 -6.86
CA ARG A 21 2.64 -4.71 -5.50
C ARG A 21 1.64 -4.16 -4.48
N TYR A 22 0.93 -3.08 -4.82
CA TYR A 22 -0.09 -2.54 -3.92
C TYR A 22 -1.28 -3.48 -3.77
N ALA A 23 -1.75 -4.08 -4.84
CA ALA A 23 -2.82 -5.07 -4.82
C ALA A 23 -2.45 -6.29 -3.96
N LEU A 24 -1.18 -6.74 -4.03
CA LEU A 24 -0.66 -7.82 -3.20
C LEU A 24 -0.62 -7.42 -1.71
N VAL A 25 -0.23 -6.20 -1.40
CA VAL A 25 -0.26 -5.66 -0.01
C VAL A 25 -1.67 -5.62 0.55
N LEU A 26 -2.68 -5.36 -0.30
CA LEU A 26 -4.08 -5.33 0.08
C LEU A 26 -4.67 -6.73 0.29
N SER A 27 -4.45 -7.62 -0.66
CA SER A 27 -5.14 -8.91 -0.75
C SER A 27 -4.39 -10.08 -0.12
N HIS A 28 -3.07 -9.99 -0.02
CA HIS A 28 -2.16 -11.09 0.36
C HIS A 28 -2.23 -12.31 -0.58
N ARG A 29 -2.88 -12.20 -1.71
CA ARG A 29 -3.09 -13.29 -2.67
C ARG A 29 -2.74 -12.83 -4.07
N ARG A 30 -1.93 -13.64 -4.79
CA ARG A 30 -1.48 -13.31 -6.15
C ARG A 30 -2.63 -13.27 -7.16
N ASP A 31 -3.50 -14.28 -7.11
CA ASP A 31 -4.68 -14.37 -7.97
C ASP A 31 -5.61 -13.15 -7.82
N VAL A 32 -5.89 -12.74 -6.58
CA VAL A 32 -6.69 -11.56 -6.30
C VAL A 32 -5.96 -10.27 -6.73
N ALA A 33 -4.64 -10.22 -6.57
CA ALA A 33 -3.86 -9.07 -7.00
C ALA A 33 -3.89 -8.89 -8.53
N ASP A 34 -3.81 -9.99 -9.28
CA ASP A 34 -3.94 -9.98 -10.74
C ASP A 34 -5.31 -9.46 -11.17
N ASP A 35 -6.39 -9.97 -10.58
CA ASP A 35 -7.76 -9.54 -10.85
C ASP A 35 -7.96 -8.05 -10.52
N LEU A 36 -7.43 -7.58 -9.39
CA LEU A 36 -7.51 -6.17 -8.97
C LEU A 36 -6.80 -5.24 -9.96
N VAL A 37 -5.64 -5.64 -10.45
CA VAL A 37 -4.90 -4.85 -11.45
C VAL A 37 -5.67 -4.80 -12.76
N GLN A 38 -6.17 -5.92 -13.25
CA GLN A 38 -6.99 -5.96 -14.47
C GLN A 38 -8.23 -5.08 -14.34
N ALA A 39 -8.98 -5.22 -13.23
CA ALA A 39 -10.16 -4.40 -12.96
C ALA A 39 -9.82 -2.90 -12.86
N THR A 40 -8.65 -2.57 -12.29
CA THR A 40 -8.16 -1.19 -12.20
C THR A 40 -7.87 -0.61 -13.59
N CYS A 41 -7.16 -1.36 -14.44
CA CYS A 41 -6.85 -0.94 -15.80
C CYS A 41 -8.14 -0.72 -16.62
N LEU A 42 -9.07 -1.67 -16.56
CA LEU A 42 -10.35 -1.55 -17.25
C LEU A 42 -11.11 -0.31 -16.79
N ARG A 43 -11.24 -0.11 -15.47
CA ARG A 43 -11.92 1.05 -14.92
C ARG A 43 -11.23 2.38 -15.23
N ALA A 44 -9.91 2.40 -15.31
CA ALA A 44 -9.14 3.59 -15.72
C ALA A 44 -9.43 3.95 -17.18
N LEU A 45 -9.49 2.98 -18.07
CA LEU A 45 -9.83 3.20 -19.48
C LEU A 45 -11.28 3.68 -19.65
N GLU A 46 -12.24 3.07 -18.95
CA GLU A 46 -13.64 3.48 -18.96
C GLU A 46 -13.84 4.92 -18.46
N ARG A 47 -13.02 5.34 -17.50
CA ARG A 47 -13.11 6.67 -16.86
C ARG A 47 -12.05 7.65 -17.34
N ALA A 48 -11.39 7.37 -18.44
CA ALA A 48 -10.31 8.22 -18.99
C ALA A 48 -10.75 9.70 -19.15
N ALA A 49 -12.00 9.91 -19.55
CA ALA A 49 -12.56 11.26 -19.66
C ALA A 49 -12.67 12.04 -18.33
N GLN A 50 -12.61 11.35 -17.19
CA GLN A 50 -12.63 11.96 -15.85
C GLN A 50 -11.22 12.35 -15.36
N PHE A 51 -10.19 11.84 -16.02
CA PHE A 51 -8.82 12.16 -15.65
C PHE A 51 -8.43 13.56 -16.19
N THR A 52 -7.96 14.41 -15.28
CA THR A 52 -7.55 15.79 -15.64
C THR A 52 -6.08 15.78 -16.02
N SER A 53 -5.77 16.28 -17.20
CA SER A 53 -4.40 16.51 -17.67
C SER A 53 -3.61 17.34 -16.66
N GLY A 54 -2.38 16.91 -16.36
CA GLY A 54 -1.51 17.54 -15.35
C GLY A 54 -1.73 17.03 -13.91
N SER A 55 -2.71 16.17 -13.68
CA SER A 55 -2.80 15.43 -12.43
C SER A 55 -1.89 14.17 -12.48
N HIS A 56 -1.54 13.64 -11.31
CA HIS A 56 -0.67 12.47 -11.20
C HIS A 56 -1.45 11.19 -11.48
N LEU A 57 -1.15 10.54 -12.62
CA LEU A 57 -1.84 9.34 -13.06
C LEU A 57 -1.68 8.18 -12.06
N ASP A 58 -0.49 8.01 -11.49
CA ASP A 58 -0.21 6.98 -10.49
C ASP A 58 -1.16 7.07 -9.28
N ARG A 59 -1.36 8.26 -8.74
CA ARG A 59 -2.25 8.49 -7.58
C ARG A 59 -3.70 8.21 -7.92
N TRP A 60 -4.12 8.58 -9.12
CA TRP A 60 -5.46 8.29 -9.59
C TRP A 60 -5.68 6.78 -9.76
N LEU A 61 -4.71 6.07 -10.32
CA LEU A 61 -4.76 4.61 -10.45
C LEU A 61 -4.79 3.92 -9.08
N PHE A 62 -3.96 4.35 -8.13
CA PHE A 62 -4.00 3.83 -6.76
C PHE A 62 -5.36 4.07 -6.08
N SER A 63 -6.00 5.22 -6.33
CA SER A 63 -7.33 5.49 -5.77
C SER A 63 -8.42 4.60 -6.38
N ILE A 64 -8.34 4.30 -7.68
CA ILE A 64 -9.23 3.35 -8.34
C ILE A 64 -9.06 1.96 -7.74
N LEU A 65 -7.81 1.47 -7.66
CA LEU A 65 -7.50 0.14 -7.12
C LEU A 65 -7.99 0.01 -5.67
N HIS A 66 -7.71 0.98 -4.83
CA HIS A 66 -8.16 0.99 -3.43
C HIS A 66 -9.69 0.98 -3.31
N SER A 67 -10.37 1.73 -4.16
CA SER A 67 -11.84 1.76 -4.20
C SER A 67 -12.44 0.42 -4.62
N ILE A 68 -11.86 -0.25 -5.63
CA ILE A 68 -12.29 -1.59 -6.06
C ILE A 68 -12.13 -2.56 -4.89
N TRP A 69 -10.95 -2.60 -4.27
CA TRP A 69 -10.67 -3.46 -3.12
C TRP A 69 -11.66 -3.26 -1.97
N LEU A 70 -11.92 -2.01 -1.57
CA LEU A 70 -12.88 -1.72 -0.51
C LEU A 70 -14.30 -2.22 -0.84
N ASN A 71 -14.70 -2.13 -2.10
CA ASN A 71 -16.00 -2.63 -2.53
C ASN A 71 -16.07 -4.16 -2.49
N GLU A 72 -15.00 -4.85 -2.88
CA GLU A 72 -14.92 -6.31 -2.78
C GLU A 72 -14.96 -6.79 -1.35
N VAL A 73 -14.18 -6.16 -0.46
CA VAL A 73 -14.19 -6.47 0.98
C VAL A 73 -15.60 -6.28 1.56
N ARG A 74 -16.27 -5.17 1.24
CA ARG A 74 -17.65 -4.93 1.71
C ARG A 74 -18.62 -5.97 1.15
N ALA A 75 -18.53 -6.31 -0.13
CA ALA A 75 -19.37 -7.32 -0.75
C ALA A 75 -19.15 -8.71 -0.15
N GLN A 76 -17.90 -9.05 0.19
CA GLN A 76 -17.55 -10.29 0.85
C GLN A 76 -18.12 -10.35 2.27
N HIS A 77 -18.00 -9.27 3.06
CA HIS A 77 -18.61 -9.18 4.38
C HIS A 77 -20.14 -9.36 4.34
N LEU A 78 -20.81 -8.76 3.37
CA LEU A 78 -22.26 -8.92 3.21
C LEU A 78 -22.66 -10.35 2.87
N ARG A 79 -21.85 -11.07 2.06
CA ARG A 79 -22.10 -12.46 1.69
C ARG A 79 -21.83 -13.46 2.80
N GLN A 80 -20.82 -13.20 3.64
CA GLN A 80 -20.38 -14.11 4.71
C GLN A 80 -21.08 -13.89 6.05
N GLY A 81 -21.97 -12.88 6.16
CA GLY A 81 -22.69 -12.57 7.41
C GLY A 81 -21.71 -12.40 8.58
N GLN A 82 -21.31 -11.19 8.90
CA GLN A 82 -20.52 -10.78 10.08
C GLN A 82 -19.50 -11.81 10.66
N GLY A 83 -18.88 -12.61 9.82
CA GLY A 83 -17.77 -13.48 10.19
C GLY A 83 -16.46 -12.67 10.15
N CYS A 84 -15.74 -12.70 11.25
CA CYS A 84 -14.43 -12.11 11.44
C CYS A 84 -13.53 -12.39 10.22
N MET A 85 -12.92 -11.35 9.62
CA MET A 85 -11.83 -11.55 8.66
C MET A 85 -10.68 -12.21 9.42
N ALA A 86 -10.52 -13.50 9.23
CA ALA A 86 -9.25 -14.16 9.51
C ALA A 86 -8.19 -13.46 8.65
N ALA A 87 -7.14 -12.96 9.28
CA ALA A 87 -5.91 -12.61 8.59
C ALA A 87 -5.43 -13.93 7.96
N GLU A 88 -5.74 -14.14 6.67
CA GLU A 88 -5.12 -15.23 5.92
C GLU A 88 -3.63 -14.96 5.92
N GLU A 89 -2.90 -15.91 6.45
CA GLU A 89 -1.44 -15.91 6.46
C GLU A 89 -0.94 -15.67 5.04
N LEU A 90 0.03 -14.78 4.91
CA LEU A 90 0.80 -14.63 3.68
C LEU A 90 1.31 -16.00 3.27
N GLY A 91 0.71 -16.56 2.23
CA GLY A 91 1.34 -17.67 1.54
C GLY A 91 2.75 -17.21 1.16
N ASP A 92 3.74 -17.99 1.55
CA ASP A 92 5.14 -17.75 1.23
C ASP A 92 5.25 -17.44 -0.27
N ALA A 93 5.36 -16.16 -0.59
CA ALA A 93 5.74 -15.75 -1.91
C ALA A 93 7.19 -16.21 -2.05
N ASP A 94 7.37 -17.30 -2.80
CA ASP A 94 8.68 -17.77 -3.25
C ASP A 94 9.38 -16.64 -3.99
N ASN A 95 9.99 -15.77 -3.24
CA ASN A 95 10.86 -14.70 -3.69
C ASN A 95 12.27 -15.28 -3.62
N GLY A 96 12.76 -15.76 -4.77
CA GLY A 96 14.13 -16.24 -4.91
C GLY A 96 15.13 -15.38 -4.14
N GLU A 97 16.19 -15.98 -3.63
CA GLU A 97 17.33 -15.46 -2.85
C GLU A 97 17.23 -14.01 -2.34
N GLN A 98 16.24 -13.73 -1.47
CA GLN A 98 16.17 -12.45 -0.81
C GLN A 98 16.96 -12.48 0.52
N PRO A 99 17.64 -11.40 0.89
CA PRO A 99 18.37 -11.32 2.15
C PRO A 99 17.46 -11.63 3.34
N VAL A 100 17.93 -12.42 4.30
CA VAL A 100 17.17 -12.85 5.49
C VAL A 100 16.54 -11.67 6.24
N TRP A 101 17.23 -10.53 6.32
CA TRP A 101 16.70 -9.33 6.96
C TRP A 101 15.45 -8.76 6.25
N LEU A 102 15.36 -8.92 4.92
CA LEU A 102 14.20 -8.44 4.16
C LEU A 102 12.97 -9.32 4.43
N HIS A 103 13.16 -10.63 4.54
CA HIS A 103 12.11 -11.57 4.97
C HIS A 103 11.58 -11.21 6.38
N GLU A 104 12.46 -10.86 7.27
CA GLU A 104 12.10 -10.45 8.62
C GLU A 104 11.27 -9.17 8.62
N VAL A 105 11.70 -8.15 7.90
CA VAL A 105 10.95 -6.89 7.75
C VAL A 105 9.57 -7.14 7.11
N MET A 106 9.51 -7.94 6.05
CA MET A 106 8.24 -8.25 5.38
C MET A 106 7.28 -9.01 6.30
N ARG A 107 7.79 -9.94 7.12
CA ARG A 107 7.00 -10.65 8.12
C ARG A 107 6.43 -9.72 9.19
N HIS A 108 7.22 -8.74 9.68
CA HIS A 108 6.73 -7.75 10.65
C HIS A 108 5.68 -6.82 10.02
N VAL A 109 5.92 -6.36 8.80
CA VAL A 109 4.96 -5.53 8.06
C VAL A 109 3.65 -6.27 7.79
N SER A 110 3.71 -7.57 7.51
CA SER A 110 2.51 -8.39 7.25
C SER A 110 1.60 -8.54 8.47
N ARG A 111 2.16 -8.49 9.67
CA ARG A 111 1.39 -8.54 10.94
C ARG A 111 0.66 -7.25 11.26
N LEU A 112 1.01 -6.13 10.60
CA LEU A 112 0.33 -4.86 10.81
C LEU A 112 -1.14 -4.95 10.36
N PRO A 113 -2.07 -4.30 11.07
CA PRO A 113 -3.43 -4.11 10.58
C PRO A 113 -3.43 -3.54 9.16
N THR A 114 -4.31 -4.04 8.30
CA THR A 114 -4.39 -3.67 6.88
C THR A 114 -4.36 -2.16 6.64
N ALA A 115 -5.09 -1.39 7.47
CA ALA A 115 -5.12 0.07 7.34
C ALA A 115 -3.76 0.73 7.59
N GLN A 116 -2.96 0.21 8.52
CA GLN A 116 -1.61 0.70 8.82
C GLN A 116 -0.64 0.31 7.71
N ARG A 117 -0.68 -0.94 7.28
CA ARG A 117 0.17 -1.49 6.21
C ARG A 117 -0.04 -0.77 4.88
N ASN A 118 -1.28 -0.53 4.48
CA ASN A 118 -1.61 0.21 3.25
C ASN A 118 -1.09 1.64 3.30
N THR A 119 -1.27 2.31 4.45
CA THR A 119 -0.79 3.67 4.63
C THR A 119 0.74 3.72 4.58
N LEU A 120 1.41 2.77 5.22
CA LEU A 120 2.87 2.64 5.20
C LEU A 120 3.40 2.42 3.78
N PHE A 121 2.77 1.51 3.03
CA PHE A 121 3.17 1.21 1.65
C PHE A 121 3.07 2.46 0.75
N LEU A 122 1.93 3.15 0.75
CA LEU A 122 1.74 4.33 -0.09
C LEU A 122 2.74 5.45 0.23
N VAL A 123 3.07 5.65 1.51
CA VAL A 123 3.96 6.74 1.91
C VAL A 123 5.43 6.37 1.73
N TYR A 124 5.85 5.17 2.18
CA TYR A 124 7.28 4.84 2.20
C TYR A 124 7.77 4.06 0.99
N VAL A 125 6.91 3.28 0.34
CA VAL A 125 7.28 2.51 -0.85
C VAL A 125 6.97 3.30 -2.12
N GLU A 126 5.76 3.87 -2.20
CA GLU A 126 5.33 4.63 -3.38
C GLU A 126 5.69 6.13 -3.30
N GLY A 127 6.18 6.61 -2.16
CA GLY A 127 6.68 7.97 -1.99
C GLY A 127 5.59 9.05 -1.99
N LEU A 128 4.35 8.70 -1.70
CA LEU A 128 3.26 9.67 -1.62
C LEU A 128 3.40 10.56 -0.39
N SER A 129 3.12 11.85 -0.54
CA SER A 129 2.94 12.72 0.62
C SER A 129 1.74 12.29 1.46
N TYR A 130 1.66 12.68 2.72
CA TYR A 130 0.54 12.36 3.60
C TYR A 130 -0.80 12.84 3.04
N ARG A 131 -0.80 14.00 2.35
CA ARG A 131 -1.99 14.56 1.71
C ARG A 131 -2.46 13.70 0.53
N GLU A 132 -1.54 13.18 -0.24
CA GLU A 132 -1.82 12.31 -1.38
C GLU A 132 -2.28 10.92 -0.94
N ALA A 133 -1.60 10.32 0.02
CA ALA A 133 -2.04 9.07 0.63
C ALA A 133 -3.44 9.20 1.25
N ALA A 134 -3.75 10.33 1.88
CA ALA A 134 -5.09 10.61 2.42
C ALA A 134 -6.16 10.62 1.31
N LYS A 135 -5.84 11.21 0.14
CA LYS A 135 -6.76 11.21 -1.02
C LYS A 135 -6.94 9.80 -1.59
N VAL A 136 -5.86 9.04 -1.76
CA VAL A 136 -5.91 7.66 -2.27
C VAL A 136 -6.74 6.77 -1.34
N LEU A 137 -6.54 6.88 -0.03
CA LEU A 137 -7.23 6.09 0.98
C LEU A 137 -8.63 6.60 1.34
N ALA A 138 -9.04 7.75 0.78
CA ALA A 138 -10.30 8.44 1.09
C ALA A 138 -10.50 8.68 2.61
N VAL A 139 -9.44 9.13 3.30
CA VAL A 139 -9.44 9.43 4.74
C VAL A 139 -8.88 10.84 5.01
N GLN A 140 -9.07 11.33 6.23
CA GLN A 140 -8.45 12.58 6.66
C GLN A 140 -6.93 12.43 6.82
N ILE A 141 -6.17 13.50 6.62
CA ILE A 141 -4.71 13.51 6.76
C ILE A 141 -4.27 13.12 8.19
N GLY A 142 -5.02 13.50 9.22
CA GLY A 142 -4.79 13.10 10.60
C GLY A 142 -4.86 11.58 10.79
N THR A 143 -5.75 10.91 10.03
CA THR A 143 -5.84 9.44 10.04
C THR A 143 -4.60 8.80 9.42
N VAL A 144 -4.04 9.37 8.37
CA VAL A 144 -2.76 8.91 7.80
C VAL A 144 -1.65 9.03 8.83
N MET A 145 -1.55 10.18 9.50
CA MET A 145 -0.52 10.43 10.52
C MET A 145 -0.64 9.45 11.70
N SER A 146 -1.84 9.23 12.22
CA SER A 146 -2.07 8.30 13.34
C SER A 146 -1.79 6.85 12.96
N ARG A 147 -2.18 6.41 11.75
CA ARG A 147 -1.87 5.06 11.25
C ARG A 147 -0.36 4.84 11.10
N LEU A 148 0.37 5.82 10.60
CA LEU A 148 1.85 5.74 10.49
C LEU A 148 2.52 5.73 11.86
N ALA A 149 2.04 6.52 12.82
CA ALA A 149 2.56 6.52 14.18
C ALA A 149 2.36 5.15 14.83
N ALA A 150 1.15 4.58 14.73
CA ALA A 150 0.84 3.26 15.27
C ALA A 150 1.67 2.15 14.58
N ALA A 151 1.84 2.20 13.26
CA ALA A 151 2.67 1.24 12.54
C ALA A 151 4.14 1.29 12.98
N ARG A 152 4.69 2.48 13.19
CA ARG A 152 6.07 2.64 13.69
C ARG A 152 6.25 2.07 15.08
N LEU A 153 5.30 2.30 15.99
CA LEU A 153 5.33 1.72 17.34
C LEU A 153 5.29 0.19 17.27
N ALA A 154 4.36 -0.39 16.52
CA ALA A 154 4.25 -1.83 16.38
C ALA A 154 5.52 -2.47 15.80
N LEU A 155 6.15 -1.83 14.79
CA LEU A 155 7.41 -2.31 14.22
C LEU A 155 8.62 -2.11 15.15
N ALA A 156 8.58 -1.15 16.06
CA ALA A 156 9.63 -0.94 17.05
C ALA A 156 9.57 -1.96 18.19
N ASP A 157 8.37 -2.32 18.63
CA ASP A 157 8.15 -3.28 19.71
C ASP A 157 8.45 -4.73 19.26
N ASP A 158 8.26 -5.04 17.98
CA ASP A 158 8.51 -6.37 17.40
C ASP A 158 9.99 -6.57 16.97
N ARG A 159 10.88 -5.64 17.34
CA ARG A 159 12.31 -5.81 17.15
C ARG A 159 12.82 -6.92 18.08
N PRO A 160 13.37 -8.04 17.56
CA PRO A 160 14.12 -8.94 18.43
C PRO A 160 15.22 -8.11 19.09
N LEU A 161 15.33 -8.20 20.41
CA LEU A 161 16.45 -7.63 21.17
C LEU A 161 17.73 -8.13 20.50
N ALA A 162 18.27 -7.36 19.59
CA ALA A 162 19.59 -7.64 19.03
C ALA A 162 20.55 -7.59 20.20
N ASN A 163 21.00 -8.78 20.56
CA ASN A 163 22.09 -9.11 21.45
C ASN A 163 22.92 -7.87 21.86
N ASP A 164 22.76 -7.48 23.12
CA ASP A 164 23.53 -6.40 23.75
C ASP A 164 25.03 -6.71 23.66
N GLY A 165 25.68 -6.21 22.61
CA GLY A 165 27.09 -5.93 22.64
C GLY A 165 27.31 -4.60 23.39
N PRO A 166 28.35 -4.47 24.24
CA PRO A 166 28.45 -3.38 25.19
C PRO A 166 28.75 -2.04 24.53
N HIS A 167 28.00 -1.03 24.92
CA HIS A 167 28.29 0.40 24.84
C HIS A 167 28.36 1.07 23.46
N ARG A 168 27.28 1.75 23.13
CA ARG A 168 27.40 3.14 22.70
C ARG A 168 26.19 3.95 23.17
N LYS A 169 26.35 4.61 24.33
CA LYS A 169 25.58 5.81 24.69
C LYS A 169 25.81 6.85 23.58
N ASP A 170 24.76 7.61 23.29
CA ASP A 170 24.74 8.77 22.42
C ASP A 170 24.77 8.52 20.90
N ARG A 171 23.61 8.11 20.38
CA ARG A 171 23.13 8.64 19.09
C ARG A 171 21.63 8.79 19.15
N HIS A 172 21.22 10.03 19.33
CA HIS A 172 19.86 10.49 19.03
C HIS A 172 19.49 10.00 17.63
N PRO A 173 18.34 9.32 17.41
CA PRO A 173 17.96 8.94 16.06
C PRO A 173 17.79 10.23 15.24
N ALA A 174 18.54 10.32 14.16
CA ALA A 174 18.41 11.43 13.22
C ALA A 174 16.96 11.54 12.77
N PRO A 175 16.37 12.74 12.76
CA PRO A 175 15.05 12.95 12.25
C PRO A 175 15.02 12.50 10.79
N LEU A 176 14.04 11.65 10.44
CA LEU A 176 13.79 11.27 9.06
C LEU A 176 13.59 12.54 8.23
N PRO A 177 14.15 12.62 7.01
CA PRO A 177 14.02 13.79 6.17
C PRO A 177 12.53 14.12 5.97
N PRO A 178 12.16 15.41 5.97
CA PRO A 178 10.80 15.82 5.75
C PRO A 178 10.35 15.31 4.37
N ALA A 179 9.19 14.69 4.32
CA ALA A 179 8.55 14.34 3.07
C ALA A 179 8.50 15.59 2.19
N ARG A 180 9.06 15.51 0.98
CA ARG A 180 9.07 16.63 0.03
C ARG A 180 7.66 17.15 -0.13
N ARG A 181 7.52 18.44 0.03
CA ARG A 181 6.27 19.19 -0.16
C ARG A 181 5.87 19.19 -1.63
#